data_852c00e201cd47fb49c588c91ef86aab
#
_entry.id   852c00e201cd47fb49c588c91ef86aab
#
_cell.length_a   1.000
_cell.length_b   1.000
_cell.length_c   1.000
_cell.angle_alpha   90.00
_cell.angle_beta   90.00
_cell.angle_gamma   90.00
#
_symmetry.space_group_name_H-M   'P 1'
#
loop_
_entity.id
_entity.type
_entity.pdbx_description
1 polymer ?
#
loop_
_entity_poly.entity_id
_entity_poly.type
_entity_poly.pdbx_seq_one_letter_code
_entity_poly.pdbx_strand_id
1 'polypeptide(L)'
;MNQNMKPEFPFTDNSSELSGDKLDEHLKNDNNTEENKRYRIRSGYILREIAGEYAIIPVDEESLITNAVMAPNDTAVFLWKAFLYPSTIEDVVKKGMQEYDATEETIRNATYRFVEETLRYRMLKEVV
;
A
#
# COMPACT_ATOMS: atom_id res chain seq x y z
N MET A 1 -25.34 -8.40 -16.93
CA MET A 1 -25.36 -7.52 -16.27
C MET A 1 -24.35 -7.20 -15.35
N ASN A 2 -24.13 -7.82 -14.36
CA ASN A 2 -23.18 -7.42 -13.36
C ASN A 2 -21.84 -7.97 -13.55
N GLN A 3 -21.59 -8.57 -14.65
CA GLN A 3 -20.30 -9.15 -14.84
C GLN A 3 -19.20 -8.14 -14.88
N ASN A 4 -19.53 -6.90 -15.25
CA ASN A 4 -18.48 -5.89 -15.34
C ASN A 4 -18.34 -5.06 -14.09
N MET A 5 -19.11 -5.39 -13.07
CA MET A 5 -19.04 -4.63 -11.86
C MET A 5 -17.79 -4.96 -11.10
N LYS A 6 -17.05 -3.94 -10.73
CA LYS A 6 -15.82 -4.14 -9.98
C LYS A 6 -16.13 -4.33 -8.51
N PRO A 7 -15.31 -5.09 -7.82
CA PRO A 7 -15.53 -5.28 -6.37
C PRO A 7 -15.25 -4.00 -5.60
N GLU A 8 -15.83 -3.93 -4.43
CA GLU A 8 -15.54 -2.82 -3.55
C GLU A 8 -14.13 -2.93 -3.04
N PHE A 9 -13.53 -1.78 -2.80
CA PHE A 9 -12.21 -1.76 -2.20
C PHE A 9 -12.35 -2.29 -0.78
N PRO A 10 -11.52 -3.27 -0.38
CA PRO A 10 -11.72 -3.93 0.91
C PRO A 10 -11.38 -3.09 2.12
N PHE A 11 -10.89 -1.91 1.92
CA PHE A 11 -10.46 -1.06 3.01
C PHE A 11 -11.67 -0.45 3.72
N THR A 12 -11.68 -0.48 5.05
CA THR A 12 -12.74 0.16 5.79
C THR A 12 -12.30 1.56 6.15
N ASP A 13 -13.28 2.40 6.38
CA ASP A 13 -12.99 3.78 6.59
C ASP A 13 -12.55 4.14 7.95
N ASN A 14 -12.62 3.29 8.89
CA ASN A 14 -12.23 3.66 10.23
C ASN A 14 -10.84 4.20 10.33
N SER A 15 -9.91 3.53 9.75
CA SER A 15 -8.55 3.97 9.90
C SER A 15 -8.28 5.19 9.06
N SER A 16 -8.95 5.34 7.95
CA SER A 16 -8.65 6.47 7.11
C SER A 16 -9.07 7.77 7.78
N GLU A 17 -10.07 7.72 8.63
CA GLU A 17 -10.49 8.92 9.29
C GLU A 17 -9.46 9.49 10.21
N LEU A 18 -8.72 8.64 10.86
CA LEU A 18 -7.87 9.10 11.91
C LEU A 18 -6.61 9.76 11.43
N SER A 19 -5.95 9.19 10.50
CA SER A 19 -4.68 9.75 10.10
C SER A 19 -4.67 10.19 8.67
N GLY A 20 -5.69 9.86 7.94
CA GLY A 20 -5.70 10.19 6.52
C GLY A 20 -5.55 11.67 6.27
N ASP A 21 -6.26 12.47 7.04
CA ASP A 21 -6.23 13.90 6.83
C ASP A 21 -4.87 14.49 7.05
N LYS A 22 -4.25 14.14 8.14
CA LYS A 22 -2.93 14.68 8.42
C LYS A 22 -1.92 14.24 7.40
N LEU A 23 -2.00 12.99 7.05
CA LEU A 23 -1.08 12.44 6.09
C LEU A 23 -1.25 13.14 4.76
N ASP A 24 -2.48 13.30 4.36
CA ASP A 24 -2.78 13.92 3.09
C ASP A 24 -2.28 15.35 3.04
N GLU A 25 -2.48 16.08 4.11
CA GLU A 25 -2.00 17.43 4.19
C GLU A 25 -0.50 17.52 4.08
N HIS A 26 0.16 16.64 4.81
CA HIS A 26 1.61 16.64 4.80
C HIS A 26 2.15 16.38 3.41
N LEU A 27 1.58 15.42 2.73
CA LEU A 27 2.06 15.08 1.41
C LEU A 27 1.72 16.11 0.37
N LYS A 28 0.61 16.81 0.55
CA LYS A 28 0.25 17.84 -0.40
C LYS A 28 1.19 19.02 -0.38
N ASN A 29 1.77 19.29 0.75
CA ASN A 29 2.69 20.40 0.86
C ASN A 29 3.95 20.18 0.06
N ASP A 30 4.21 18.93 -0.26
CA ASP A 30 5.42 18.56 -0.95
C ASP A 30 5.11 18.06 -2.33
N ASN A 31 4.12 18.66 -2.94
CA ASN A 31 3.43 18.00 -4.01
C ASN A 31 4.26 17.61 -5.21
N ASN A 32 5.05 18.48 -5.75
CA ASN A 32 5.76 18.13 -6.98
C ASN A 32 6.71 16.98 -6.80
N THR A 33 7.43 16.99 -5.70
CA THR A 33 8.39 15.93 -5.42
C THR A 33 7.69 14.63 -5.15
N GLU A 34 6.61 14.70 -4.37
CA GLU A 34 5.91 13.48 -3.99
C GLU A 34 5.27 12.79 -5.18
N GLU A 35 4.76 13.57 -6.11
CA GLU A 35 4.08 12.99 -7.25
C GLU A 35 5.00 12.17 -8.12
N ASN A 36 6.28 12.50 -8.13
CA ASN A 36 7.22 11.81 -8.99
C ASN A 36 8.01 10.73 -8.30
N LYS A 37 7.86 10.62 -7.00
CA LYS A 37 8.61 9.61 -6.27
C LYS A 37 8.06 8.23 -6.55
N ARG A 38 8.96 7.30 -6.73
CA ARG A 38 8.59 5.90 -6.93
C ARG A 38 9.07 5.10 -5.75
N TYR A 39 8.30 4.10 -5.42
CA TYR A 39 8.58 3.26 -4.27
C TYR A 39 8.53 1.80 -4.67
N ARG A 40 9.24 0.99 -3.92
CA ARG A 40 9.26 -0.45 -4.16
C ARG A 40 9.42 -1.18 -2.84
N ILE A 41 8.81 -2.35 -2.73
CA ILE A 41 9.00 -3.19 -1.56
C ILE A 41 10.47 -3.63 -1.51
N ARG A 42 11.04 -3.58 -0.32
CA ARG A 42 12.42 -3.99 -0.13
C ARG A 42 12.51 -5.52 -0.17
N SER A 43 13.67 -6.01 -0.59
CA SER A 43 13.85 -7.44 -0.79
C SER A 43 13.88 -8.24 0.51
N GLY A 44 13.94 -7.57 1.65
CA GLY A 44 13.99 -8.28 2.92
C GLY A 44 12.67 -8.85 3.40
N TYR A 45 11.61 -8.71 2.61
CA TYR A 45 10.30 -9.21 2.99
C TYR A 45 9.66 -9.89 1.81
N ILE A 46 8.94 -10.96 2.06
CA ILE A 46 8.18 -11.61 1.01
C ILE A 46 6.74 -11.79 1.43
N LEU A 47 5.86 -11.73 0.45
CA LEU A 47 4.45 -12.00 0.64
C LEU A 47 4.18 -13.43 0.19
N ARG A 48 3.54 -14.20 1.02
CA ARG A 48 3.27 -15.60 0.69
C ARG A 48 1.83 -15.93 1.04
N GLU A 49 1.21 -16.72 0.20
CA GLU A 49 -0.14 -17.20 0.48
C GLU A 49 -0.06 -18.61 1.03
N ILE A 50 -0.65 -18.83 2.19
CA ILE A 50 -0.60 -20.11 2.87
C ILE A 50 -2.02 -20.44 3.27
N ALA A 51 -2.55 -21.53 2.73
CA ALA A 51 -3.88 -22.01 3.10
C ALA A 51 -4.95 -20.93 2.93
N GLY A 52 -4.84 -20.14 1.86
CA GLY A 52 -5.84 -19.14 1.59
C GLY A 52 -5.64 -17.82 2.28
N GLU A 53 -4.62 -17.70 3.10
CA GLU A 53 -4.35 -16.45 3.78
C GLU A 53 -2.95 -15.95 3.45
N TYR A 54 -2.79 -14.65 3.48
CA TYR A 54 -1.51 -14.06 3.14
C TYR A 54 -0.69 -13.77 4.39
N ALA A 55 0.61 -13.92 4.24
CA ALA A 55 1.56 -13.60 5.31
C ALA A 55 2.73 -12.83 4.72
N ILE A 56 3.21 -11.85 5.45
CA ILE A 56 4.43 -11.14 5.09
C ILE A 56 5.52 -11.66 6.01
N ILE A 57 6.56 -12.19 5.42
CA ILE A 57 7.61 -12.90 6.15
C ILE A 57 8.92 -12.18 5.97
N PRO A 58 9.56 -11.74 7.06
CA PRO A 58 10.89 -11.13 6.94
C PRO A 58 11.90 -12.23 6.68
N VAL A 59 12.77 -11.99 5.71
CA VAL A 59 13.77 -12.99 5.31
C VAL A 59 15.18 -12.44 5.37
N ASP A 60 15.35 -11.20 5.84
CA ASP A 60 16.64 -10.55 5.86
C ASP A 60 16.96 -10.15 7.28
N GLU A 61 18.18 -10.40 7.72
CA GLU A 61 18.57 -10.03 9.07
C GLU A 61 18.51 -8.54 9.29
N GLU A 62 18.60 -7.76 8.22
CA GLU A 62 18.52 -6.32 8.35
C GLU A 62 17.11 -5.79 8.42
N SER A 63 16.14 -6.66 8.29
CA SER A 63 14.75 -6.23 8.41
C SER A 63 14.50 -5.73 9.82
N LEU A 64 13.78 -4.63 9.91
CA LEU A 64 13.48 -4.04 11.18
C LEU A 64 12.63 -4.99 12.03
N ILE A 65 11.73 -5.71 11.39
CA ILE A 65 10.91 -6.71 12.05
C ILE A 65 11.43 -8.06 11.61
N THR A 66 12.10 -8.77 12.51
CA THR A 66 12.78 -9.99 12.11
C THR A 66 12.18 -11.25 12.67
N ASN A 67 11.37 -11.15 13.72
CA ASN A 67 10.88 -12.33 14.39
C ASN A 67 9.37 -12.46 14.34
N ALA A 68 8.73 -11.76 13.45
CA ALA A 68 7.28 -11.77 13.40
C ALA A 68 6.81 -11.98 11.98
N VAL A 69 5.76 -12.76 11.85
CA VAL A 69 5.07 -12.93 10.58
C VAL A 69 3.84 -12.05 10.67
N MET A 70 3.63 -11.21 9.66
CA MET A 70 2.52 -10.28 9.66
C MET A 70 1.40 -10.81 8.79
N ALA A 71 0.17 -10.54 9.21
CA ALA A 71 -1.02 -10.99 8.49
C ALA A 71 -1.68 -9.76 7.87
N PRO A 72 -1.39 -9.44 6.62
CA PRO A 72 -1.96 -8.25 6.00
C PRO A 72 -3.43 -8.47 5.67
N ASN A 73 -4.20 -7.39 5.74
CA ASN A 73 -5.57 -7.46 5.26
C ASN A 73 -5.55 -7.36 3.73
N ASP A 74 -6.73 -7.46 3.14
CA ASP A 74 -6.82 -7.50 1.68
C ASP A 74 -6.31 -6.23 1.03
N THR A 75 -6.56 -5.10 1.67
CA THR A 75 -6.05 -3.83 1.14
C THR A 75 -4.53 -3.84 1.12
N ALA A 76 -3.92 -4.28 2.20
CA ALA A 76 -2.46 -4.32 2.26
C ALA A 76 -1.89 -5.29 1.25
N VAL A 77 -2.57 -6.40 0.99
CA VAL A 77 -2.11 -7.34 -0.03
C VAL A 77 -2.11 -6.67 -1.40
N PHE A 78 -3.19 -5.98 -1.74
CA PHE A 78 -3.26 -5.29 -3.02
C PHE A 78 -2.13 -4.27 -3.15
N LEU A 79 -1.95 -3.47 -2.11
CA LEU A 79 -0.95 -2.41 -2.18
C LEU A 79 0.47 -2.99 -2.19
N TRP A 80 0.69 -4.05 -1.43
CA TRP A 80 1.99 -4.71 -1.44
C TRP A 80 2.33 -5.20 -2.85
N LYS A 81 1.38 -5.87 -3.49
CA LYS A 81 1.62 -6.37 -4.83
C LYS A 81 1.85 -5.25 -5.82
N ALA A 82 1.15 -4.15 -5.64
CA ALA A 82 1.30 -3.02 -6.56
C ALA A 82 2.70 -2.42 -6.47
N PHE A 83 3.30 -2.44 -5.29
CA PHE A 83 4.63 -1.87 -5.10
C PHE A 83 5.74 -2.91 -5.23
N LEU A 84 5.44 -4.09 -5.72
CA LEU A 84 6.51 -5.04 -6.01
C LEU A 84 7.44 -4.51 -7.09
N TYR A 85 6.93 -3.65 -7.94
CA TYR A 85 7.74 -2.98 -8.95
C TYR A 85 7.72 -1.49 -8.65
N PRO A 86 8.78 -0.77 -9.04
CA PRO A 86 8.80 0.67 -8.76
C PRO A 86 7.57 1.37 -9.31
N SER A 87 6.87 2.07 -8.45
CA SER A 87 5.60 2.70 -8.82
C SER A 87 5.44 3.99 -8.05
N THR A 88 4.78 4.95 -8.68
CA THR A 88 4.39 6.17 -7.98
C THR A 88 3.07 5.91 -7.28
N ILE A 89 2.73 6.79 -6.36
CA ILE A 89 1.42 6.70 -5.71
C ILE A 89 0.31 6.81 -6.76
N GLU A 90 0.51 7.68 -7.76
CA GLU A 90 -0.49 7.82 -8.82
C GLU A 90 -0.68 6.54 -9.61
N ASP A 91 0.41 5.84 -9.89
CA ASP A 91 0.31 4.56 -10.59
C ASP A 91 -0.58 3.59 -9.82
N VAL A 92 -0.38 3.54 -8.51
CA VAL A 92 -1.11 2.59 -7.69
C VAL A 92 -2.57 3.02 -7.55
N VAL A 93 -2.81 4.32 -7.42
CA VAL A 93 -4.19 4.82 -7.35
C VAL A 93 -4.94 4.47 -8.63
N LYS A 94 -4.30 4.67 -9.78
CA LYS A 94 -4.94 4.33 -11.05
C LYS A 94 -5.26 2.85 -11.12
N LYS A 95 -4.34 2.02 -10.67
CA LYS A 95 -4.56 0.60 -10.66
C LYS A 95 -5.75 0.24 -9.78
N GLY A 96 -5.83 0.87 -8.61
CA GLY A 96 -6.94 0.63 -7.72
C GLY A 96 -8.27 1.07 -8.32
N MET A 97 -8.25 2.19 -9.03
CA MET A 97 -9.47 2.66 -9.68
C MET A 97 -9.93 1.69 -10.75
N GLN A 98 -8.99 1.01 -11.39
CA GLN A 98 -9.36 0.04 -12.41
C GLN A 98 -9.90 -1.25 -11.82
N GLU A 99 -9.42 -1.62 -10.65
CA GLU A 99 -9.74 -2.93 -10.09
C GLU A 99 -10.86 -2.90 -9.06
N TYR A 100 -11.14 -1.76 -8.47
CA TYR A 100 -12.10 -1.69 -7.39
C TYR A 100 -13.14 -0.62 -7.65
N ASP A 101 -14.31 -0.82 -7.07
CA ASP A 101 -15.39 0.15 -7.12
C ASP A 101 -15.30 1.00 -5.87
N ALA A 102 -14.50 2.05 -5.94
CA ALA A 102 -14.29 2.93 -4.81
C ALA A 102 -13.90 4.30 -5.36
N THR A 103 -14.03 5.30 -4.53
CA THR A 103 -13.66 6.64 -4.96
C THR A 103 -12.15 6.76 -5.01
N GLU A 104 -11.69 7.66 -5.85
CA GLU A 104 -10.27 7.92 -5.93
C GLU A 104 -9.72 8.34 -4.57
N GLU A 105 -10.47 9.13 -3.84
CA GLU A 105 -10.02 9.61 -2.54
C GLU A 105 -9.79 8.45 -1.56
N THR A 106 -10.70 7.49 -1.54
CA THR A 106 -10.55 6.34 -0.67
C THR A 106 -9.30 5.55 -0.99
N ILE A 107 -9.06 5.32 -2.27
CA ILE A 107 -7.90 4.55 -2.68
C ILE A 107 -6.63 5.33 -2.41
N ARG A 108 -6.66 6.63 -2.68
CA ARG A 108 -5.49 7.46 -2.48
C ARG A 108 -5.10 7.53 -1.01
N ASN A 109 -6.08 7.69 -0.14
CA ASN A 109 -5.79 7.75 1.29
C ASN A 109 -5.20 6.44 1.79
N ALA A 110 -5.75 5.33 1.34
CA ALA A 110 -5.21 4.03 1.74
C ALA A 110 -3.79 3.86 1.24
N THR A 111 -3.51 4.33 0.04
CA THR A 111 -2.17 4.20 -0.53
C THR A 111 -1.17 5.05 0.25
N TYR A 112 -1.54 6.28 0.58
CA TYR A 112 -0.67 7.14 1.37
C TYR A 112 -0.35 6.51 2.72
N ARG A 113 -1.36 5.98 3.39
CA ARG A 113 -1.14 5.36 4.68
C ARG A 113 -0.23 4.16 4.58
N PHE A 114 -0.44 3.35 3.56
CA PHE A 114 0.41 2.19 3.34
C PHE A 114 1.86 2.62 3.12
N VAL A 115 2.06 3.64 2.27
CA VAL A 115 3.41 4.10 1.98
C VAL A 115 4.08 4.62 3.25
N GLU A 116 3.36 5.42 4.01
CA GLU A 116 3.97 5.98 5.20
C GLU A 116 4.32 4.91 6.21
N GLU A 117 3.43 3.96 6.42
CA GLU A 117 3.69 2.92 7.39
C GLU A 117 4.81 2.01 6.96
N THR A 118 4.80 1.61 5.70
CA THR A 118 5.84 0.67 5.24
C THR A 118 7.19 1.35 5.14
N LEU A 119 7.23 2.64 4.86
CA LEU A 119 8.50 3.37 4.95
C LEU A 119 9.01 3.40 6.37
N ARG A 120 8.11 3.63 7.33
CA ARG A 120 8.50 3.70 8.73
C ARG A 120 9.13 2.41 9.21
N TYR A 121 8.61 1.28 8.77
CA TYR A 121 9.12 -0.01 9.18
C TYR A 121 10.15 -0.57 8.21
N ARG A 122 10.56 0.23 7.25
CA ARG A 122 11.62 -0.14 6.29
C ARG A 122 11.24 -1.35 5.48
N MET A 123 9.97 -1.46 5.14
CA MET A 123 9.50 -2.49 4.23
C MET A 123 9.41 -1.96 2.80
N LEU A 124 9.32 -0.65 2.68
CA LEU A 124 9.24 0.01 1.39
C LEU A 124 10.40 0.98 1.29
N LYS A 125 10.88 1.24 0.11
CA LYS A 125 11.93 2.23 -0.08
C LYS A 125 11.65 3.06 -1.31
N GLU A 126 12.15 4.26 -1.30
CA GLU A 126 12.06 5.13 -2.45
C GLU A 126 13.12 4.70 -3.45
N VAL A 127 12.73 4.67 -4.73
CA VAL A 127 13.62 4.27 -5.80
C VAL A 127 14.04 5.53 -6.54
N VAL A 128 15.32 5.75 -6.61
CA VAL A 128 15.85 6.97 -7.23
C VAL A 128 16.18 6.76 -8.69
#